data_5e104773d5c48259bccdb5b6ae37a642
#
_entry.id   5e104773d5c48259bccdb5b6ae37a642
#
_cell.length_a   1.000
_cell.length_b   1.000
_cell.length_c   1.000
_cell.angle_alpha   90.00
_cell.angle_beta   90.00
_cell.angle_gamma   90.00
#
_symmetry.space_group_name_H-M   'P 1'
#
loop_
_entity.id
_entity.type
_entity.pdbx_description
1 polymer ?
#
loop_
_entity_poly.entity_id
_entity_poly.type
_entity_poly.pdbx_seq_one_letter_code
_entity_poly.pdbx_strand_id
1 'polypeptide(L)'
;MKSYKNFFIADDDPDDQELFIEALHEVDELCVCVTAFDGLEALSKLFSPKVFIPDIIFLDLNMPRMNGKECLAEIKKNTLLKEVPVIIYSTSADKKDMIEAMQLGAVFFLQKPNRFEELSLALKHIISYDWKRA
;
A
#
# COMPACT_ATOMS: atom_id res chain seq x y z
N MET A 1 0.65 -10.46 19.39
CA MET A 1 1.62 -9.47 18.93
C MET A 1 1.77 -9.54 17.44
N LYS A 2 1.75 -8.36 16.78
CA LYS A 2 1.84 -8.32 15.37
C LYS A 2 3.19 -7.97 14.91
N SER A 3 3.65 -8.62 13.86
CA SER A 3 4.95 -8.35 13.29
C SER A 3 4.80 -8.29 11.76
N TYR A 4 4.47 -7.11 11.26
CA TYR A 4 4.43 -6.89 9.82
C TYR A 4 5.85 -6.61 9.33
N LYS A 5 6.32 -7.40 8.38
CA LYS A 5 7.68 -7.27 7.84
C LYS A 5 7.71 -7.14 6.33
N ASN A 6 6.69 -7.66 5.64
CA ASN A 6 6.67 -7.72 4.20
C ASN A 6 5.63 -6.76 3.64
N PHE A 7 6.09 -5.78 2.87
CA PHE A 7 5.24 -4.72 2.35
C PHE A 7 5.31 -4.67 0.84
N PHE A 8 4.26 -4.16 0.23
CA PHE A 8 4.20 -3.92 -1.20
C PHE A 8 3.69 -2.50 -1.42
N ILE A 9 4.33 -1.77 -2.33
CA ILE A 9 3.87 -0.44 -2.72
C ILE A 9 3.82 -0.31 -4.24
N ALA A 10 2.68 0.16 -4.75
CA ALA A 10 2.53 0.53 -6.15
C ALA A 10 2.35 2.05 -6.22
N ASP A 11 3.26 2.73 -6.91
CA ASP A 11 3.30 4.18 -7.02
C ASP A 11 4.13 4.54 -8.25
N ASP A 12 3.60 5.38 -9.13
CA ASP A 12 4.29 5.72 -10.37
C ASP A 12 5.43 6.71 -10.20
N ASP A 13 5.58 7.31 -9.02
CA ASP A 13 6.64 8.27 -8.75
C ASP A 13 7.81 7.58 -8.04
N PRO A 14 8.98 7.44 -8.72
CA PRO A 14 10.13 6.77 -8.11
C PRO A 14 10.68 7.50 -6.87
N ASP A 15 10.55 8.81 -6.81
CA ASP A 15 11.00 9.57 -5.64
C ASP A 15 10.12 9.27 -4.43
N ASP A 16 8.81 9.18 -4.64
CA ASP A 16 7.88 8.82 -3.57
C ASP A 16 8.11 7.39 -3.08
N GLN A 17 8.43 6.46 -3.99
CA GLN A 17 8.77 5.10 -3.59
C GLN A 17 10.02 5.08 -2.71
N GLU A 18 11.04 5.83 -3.12
CA GLU A 18 12.30 5.88 -2.37
C GLU A 18 12.10 6.45 -0.98
N LEU A 19 11.35 7.55 -0.88
CA LEU A 19 11.04 8.15 0.43
C LEU A 19 10.24 7.20 1.31
N PHE A 20 9.29 6.49 0.72
CA PHE A 20 8.49 5.51 1.45
C PHE A 20 9.37 4.41 2.05
N ILE A 21 10.27 3.85 1.25
CA ILE A 21 11.16 2.79 1.70
C ILE A 21 12.12 3.30 2.79
N GLU A 22 12.65 4.51 2.63
CA GLU A 22 13.51 5.12 3.66
C GLU A 22 12.75 5.29 4.97
N ALA A 23 11.52 5.78 4.90
CA ALA A 23 10.71 5.98 6.10
C ALA A 23 10.36 4.64 6.75
N LEU A 24 10.07 3.63 5.93
CA LEU A 24 9.76 2.29 6.43
C LEU A 24 10.98 1.70 7.18
N HIS A 25 12.16 1.83 6.59
CA HIS A 25 13.38 1.33 7.21
C HIS A 25 13.77 2.11 8.46
N GLU A 26 13.38 3.36 8.56
CA GLU A 26 13.59 4.12 9.78
C GLU A 26 12.73 3.57 10.92
N VAL A 27 11.53 3.11 10.61
CA VAL A 27 10.65 2.49 11.60
C VAL A 27 11.16 1.10 11.99
N ASP A 28 11.57 0.30 11.00
CA ASP A 28 12.09 -1.05 11.19
C ASP A 28 12.96 -1.41 9.99
N GLU A 29 14.27 -1.44 10.22
CA GLU A 29 15.24 -1.72 9.15
C GLU A 29 15.14 -3.13 8.58
N LEU A 30 14.43 -4.04 9.25
CA LEU A 30 14.27 -5.42 8.79
C LEU A 30 13.07 -5.58 7.85
N CYS A 31 12.30 -4.52 7.62
CA CYS A 31 11.17 -4.58 6.70
C CYS A 31 11.64 -4.77 5.26
N VAL A 32 10.88 -5.58 4.52
CA VAL A 32 11.12 -5.82 3.09
C VAL A 32 9.97 -5.16 2.31
N CYS A 33 10.30 -4.43 1.26
CA CYS A 33 9.29 -3.76 0.45
C CYS A 33 9.51 -4.08 -1.02
N VAL A 34 8.49 -4.68 -1.66
CA VAL A 34 8.46 -4.92 -3.10
C VAL A 34 7.71 -3.77 -3.74
N THR A 35 8.18 -3.29 -4.88
CA THR A 35 7.62 -2.10 -5.53
C THR A 35 7.08 -2.39 -6.92
N ALA A 36 6.13 -1.56 -7.36
CA ALA A 36 5.62 -1.55 -8.73
C ALA A 36 5.32 -0.11 -9.12
N PHE A 37 5.40 0.20 -10.41
CA PHE A 37 5.20 1.57 -10.90
C PHE A 37 3.81 1.83 -11.47
N ASP A 38 3.00 0.79 -11.62
CA ASP A 38 1.61 0.93 -12.05
C ASP A 38 0.81 -0.30 -11.60
N GLY A 39 -0.51 -0.25 -11.85
CA GLY A 39 -1.40 -1.30 -11.40
C GLY A 39 -1.20 -2.63 -12.11
N LEU A 40 -0.84 -2.61 -13.41
CA LEU A 40 -0.59 -3.86 -14.14
C LEU A 40 0.66 -4.56 -13.63
N GLU A 41 1.73 -3.79 -13.41
CA GLU A 41 2.95 -4.35 -12.83
C GLU A 41 2.68 -4.89 -11.42
N ALA A 42 1.88 -4.16 -10.64
CA ALA A 42 1.52 -4.60 -9.30
C ALA A 42 0.83 -5.96 -9.33
N LEU A 43 -0.18 -6.12 -10.19
CA LEU A 43 -0.89 -7.39 -10.30
C LEU A 43 0.03 -8.51 -10.80
N SER A 44 0.89 -8.20 -11.77
CA SER A 44 1.85 -9.17 -12.28
C SER A 44 2.74 -9.72 -11.17
N LYS A 45 3.21 -8.85 -10.30
CA LYS A 45 4.07 -9.25 -9.18
C LYS A 45 3.29 -9.96 -8.08
N LEU A 46 2.13 -9.41 -7.71
CA LEU A 46 1.32 -9.95 -6.62
C LEU A 46 0.72 -11.31 -6.97
N PHE A 47 0.37 -11.53 -8.24
CA PHE A 47 -0.25 -12.78 -8.66
C PHE A 47 0.76 -13.84 -9.09
N SER A 48 2.05 -13.52 -9.05
CA SER A 48 3.10 -14.46 -9.39
C SER A 48 3.19 -15.56 -8.33
N PRO A 49 3.29 -16.84 -8.71
CA PRO A 49 3.40 -17.93 -7.72
C PRO A 49 4.70 -17.90 -6.94
N LYS A 50 5.69 -17.10 -7.38
CA LYS A 50 6.98 -16.98 -6.70
C LYS A 50 7.07 -15.81 -5.72
N VAL A 51 6.02 -14.99 -5.65
CA VAL A 51 6.02 -13.82 -4.78
C VAL A 51 5.44 -14.20 -3.43
N PHE A 52 6.07 -13.72 -2.37
CA PHE A 52 5.51 -13.86 -1.03
C PHE A 52 4.21 -13.04 -0.94
N ILE A 53 3.33 -13.45 -0.04
CA ILE A 53 2.11 -12.67 0.22
C ILE A 53 2.52 -11.55 1.17
N PRO A 54 2.36 -10.27 0.77
CA PRO A 54 2.73 -9.16 1.65
C PRO A 54 1.79 -9.07 2.86
N ASP A 55 2.29 -8.48 3.94
CA ASP A 55 1.49 -8.23 5.13
C ASP A 55 0.57 -7.04 4.93
N ILE A 56 1.02 -6.02 4.20
CA ILE A 56 0.23 -4.83 3.87
C ILE A 56 0.58 -4.38 2.47
N ILE A 57 -0.43 -3.96 1.70
CA ILE A 57 -0.26 -3.41 0.36
C ILE A 57 -0.62 -1.93 0.40
N PHE A 58 0.27 -1.08 -0.15
CA PHE A 58 0.01 0.35 -0.34
C PHE A 58 -0.18 0.63 -1.82
N LEU A 59 -1.26 1.32 -2.17
CA LEU A 59 -1.57 1.65 -3.57
C LEU A 59 -1.80 3.15 -3.74
N ASP A 60 -1.13 3.75 -4.71
CA ASP A 60 -1.47 5.09 -5.15
C ASP A 60 -2.73 5.02 -6.02
N LEU A 61 -3.57 6.03 -5.96
CA LEU A 61 -4.77 6.08 -6.79
C LEU A 61 -4.46 6.40 -8.25
N ASN A 62 -3.51 7.29 -8.49
CA ASN A 62 -3.23 7.82 -9.83
C ASN A 62 -2.00 7.16 -10.41
N MET A 63 -2.21 6.09 -11.16
CA MET A 63 -1.12 5.37 -11.83
C MET A 63 -1.50 5.14 -13.29
N PRO A 64 -0.51 5.12 -14.21
CA PRO A 64 -0.79 4.81 -15.60
C PRO A 64 -1.18 3.34 -15.78
N ARG A 65 -1.76 3.01 -16.91
CA ARG A 65 -2.21 1.70 -17.37
C ARG A 65 -3.31 1.09 -16.52
N MET A 66 -3.18 1.09 -15.21
CA MET A 66 -4.22 0.63 -14.29
C MET A 66 -4.08 1.44 -13.00
N ASN A 67 -5.13 2.17 -12.62
CA ASN A 67 -5.11 3.02 -11.43
C ASN A 67 -5.32 2.20 -10.14
N GLY A 68 -5.20 2.89 -9.01
CA GLY A 68 -5.28 2.23 -7.70
C GLY A 68 -6.63 1.60 -7.40
N LYS A 69 -7.73 2.24 -7.83
CA LYS A 69 -9.07 1.67 -7.59
C LYS A 69 -9.27 0.39 -8.38
N GLU A 70 -8.84 0.39 -9.63
CA GLU A 70 -8.92 -0.80 -10.49
C GLU A 70 -8.06 -1.93 -9.93
N CYS A 71 -6.84 -1.59 -9.50
CA CYS A 71 -5.91 -2.56 -8.93
C CYS A 71 -6.49 -3.15 -7.63
N LEU A 72 -7.04 -2.31 -6.77
CA LEU A 72 -7.66 -2.75 -5.52
C LEU A 72 -8.80 -3.74 -5.78
N ALA A 73 -9.65 -3.43 -6.76
CA ALA A 73 -10.76 -4.31 -7.12
C ALA A 73 -10.26 -5.70 -7.52
N GLU A 74 -9.19 -5.76 -8.32
CA GLU A 74 -8.62 -7.04 -8.75
C GLU A 74 -7.98 -7.80 -7.57
N ILE A 75 -7.28 -7.10 -6.69
CA ILE A 75 -6.69 -7.73 -5.50
C ILE A 75 -7.77 -8.38 -4.64
N LYS A 76 -8.90 -7.70 -4.46
CA LYS A 76 -9.98 -8.22 -3.60
C LYS A 76 -10.72 -9.39 -4.20
N LYS A 77 -10.55 -9.66 -5.50
CA LYS A 77 -11.11 -10.86 -6.14
C LYS A 77 -10.19 -12.08 -6.00
N ASN A 78 -8.94 -11.87 -5.61
CA ASN A 78 -7.96 -12.96 -5.55
C ASN A 78 -8.05 -13.67 -4.19
N THR A 79 -8.20 -14.99 -4.21
CA THR A 79 -8.38 -15.79 -2.98
C THR A 79 -7.22 -15.68 -2.01
N LEU A 80 -6.00 -15.52 -2.52
CA LEU A 80 -4.81 -15.43 -1.65
C LEU A 80 -4.58 -14.03 -1.10
N LEU A 81 -5.06 -13.01 -1.81
CA LEU A 81 -4.76 -11.61 -1.48
C LEU A 81 -5.93 -10.87 -0.85
N LYS A 82 -7.15 -11.36 -0.97
CA LYS A 82 -8.34 -10.62 -0.55
C LYS A 82 -8.35 -10.25 0.94
N GLU A 83 -7.64 -11.00 1.76
CA GLU A 83 -7.57 -10.74 3.20
C GLU A 83 -6.39 -9.84 3.58
N VAL A 84 -5.49 -9.54 2.64
CA VAL A 84 -4.36 -8.67 2.90
C VAL A 84 -4.86 -7.23 3.02
N PRO A 85 -4.52 -6.51 4.10
CA PRO A 85 -4.94 -5.11 4.23
C PRO A 85 -4.35 -4.25 3.11
N VAL A 86 -5.20 -3.45 2.47
CA VAL A 86 -4.77 -2.51 1.44
C VAL A 86 -4.99 -1.10 1.94
N ILE A 87 -3.95 -0.29 1.90
CA ILE A 87 -3.98 1.11 2.30
C ILE A 87 -3.76 1.95 1.05
N ILE A 88 -4.65 2.90 0.80
CA ILE A 88 -4.45 3.85 -0.28
C ILE A 88 -3.48 4.92 0.20
N TYR A 89 -2.48 5.21 -0.62
CA TYR A 89 -1.41 6.15 -0.30
C TYR A 89 -1.30 7.14 -1.46
N SER A 90 -1.89 8.33 -1.31
CA SER A 90 -2.07 9.24 -2.43
C SER A 90 -1.96 10.69 -2.01
N THR A 91 -1.61 11.57 -2.96
CA THR A 91 -1.64 13.02 -2.73
C THR A 91 -3.07 13.55 -2.69
N SER A 92 -4.03 12.81 -3.25
CA SER A 92 -5.43 13.24 -3.27
C SER A 92 -6.02 13.26 -1.87
N ALA A 93 -6.83 14.29 -1.59
CA ALA A 93 -7.64 14.35 -0.39
C ALA A 93 -9.12 14.43 -0.76
N ASP A 94 -9.48 14.04 -1.97
CA ASP A 94 -10.85 14.07 -2.47
C ASP A 94 -11.70 13.08 -1.71
N LYS A 95 -12.76 13.57 -1.10
CA LYS A 95 -13.67 12.78 -0.30
C LYS A 95 -14.32 11.65 -1.11
N LYS A 96 -14.65 11.92 -2.38
CA LYS A 96 -15.22 10.91 -3.26
C LYS A 96 -14.25 9.74 -3.46
N ASP A 97 -12.97 10.04 -3.71
CA ASP A 97 -11.95 9.01 -3.87
C ASP A 97 -11.80 8.18 -2.60
N MET A 98 -11.83 8.82 -1.44
CA MET A 98 -11.72 8.11 -0.16
C MET A 98 -12.89 7.17 0.04
N ILE A 99 -14.11 7.64 -0.22
CA ILE A 99 -15.32 6.82 -0.05
C ILE A 99 -15.28 5.63 -1.01
N GLU A 100 -14.95 5.86 -2.28
CA GLU A 100 -14.91 4.79 -3.28
C GLU A 100 -13.85 3.75 -2.94
N ALA A 101 -12.68 4.18 -2.48
CA ALA A 101 -11.62 3.25 -2.10
C ALA A 101 -12.05 2.37 -0.92
N MET A 102 -12.68 2.96 0.08
CA MET A 102 -13.14 2.20 1.24
C MET A 102 -14.24 1.22 0.84
N GLN A 103 -15.13 1.60 -0.07
CA GLN A 103 -16.17 0.72 -0.58
C GLN A 103 -15.58 -0.46 -1.36
N LEU A 104 -14.45 -0.25 -2.02
CA LEU A 104 -13.76 -1.31 -2.76
C LEU A 104 -12.94 -2.23 -1.85
N GLY A 105 -12.83 -1.89 -0.57
CA GLY A 105 -12.19 -2.78 0.40
C GLY A 105 -10.88 -2.28 1.00
N ALA A 106 -10.48 -1.02 0.74
CA ALA A 106 -9.33 -0.45 1.43
C ALA A 106 -9.64 -0.33 2.92
N VAL A 107 -8.64 -0.54 3.76
CA VAL A 107 -8.81 -0.44 5.21
C VAL A 107 -8.46 0.93 5.74
N PHE A 108 -7.71 1.71 4.98
CA PHE A 108 -7.29 3.04 5.39
C PHE A 108 -6.88 3.87 4.18
N PHE A 109 -6.99 5.18 4.30
CA PHE A 109 -6.59 6.12 3.26
C PHE A 109 -5.57 7.07 3.87
N LEU A 110 -4.30 6.96 3.45
CA LEU A 110 -3.23 7.82 3.93
C LEU A 110 -2.91 8.85 2.86
N GLN A 111 -3.17 10.11 3.14
CA GLN A 111 -2.74 11.19 2.27
C GLN A 111 -1.22 11.33 2.41
N LYS A 112 -0.52 11.43 1.27
CA LYS A 112 0.94 11.53 1.30
C LYS A 112 1.36 12.76 2.10
N PRO A 113 2.14 12.58 3.18
CA PRO A 113 2.60 13.73 3.96
C PRO A 113 3.63 14.54 3.20
N ASN A 114 3.73 15.83 3.55
CA ASN A 114 4.70 16.73 2.93
C ASN A 114 6.10 16.60 3.54
N ARG A 115 6.20 15.99 4.71
CA ARG A 115 7.46 15.90 5.43
C ARG A 115 7.81 14.46 5.74
N PHE A 116 9.10 14.16 5.63
CA PHE A 116 9.61 12.81 5.89
C PHE A 116 9.26 12.32 7.30
N GLU A 117 9.39 13.19 8.31
CA GLU A 117 9.10 12.82 9.69
C GLU A 117 7.65 12.46 9.90
N GLU A 118 6.75 13.13 9.18
CA GLU A 118 5.32 12.80 9.24
C GLU A 118 5.05 11.44 8.60
N LEU A 119 5.74 11.14 7.50
CA LEU A 119 5.60 9.83 6.86
C LEU A 119 6.10 8.71 7.77
N SER A 120 7.26 8.89 8.39
CA SER A 120 7.81 7.90 9.32
C SER A 120 6.85 7.65 10.49
N LEU A 121 6.30 8.73 11.05
CA LEU A 121 5.35 8.62 12.17
C LEU A 121 4.08 7.89 11.75
N ALA A 122 3.55 8.21 10.56
CA ALA A 122 2.36 7.56 10.03
C ALA A 122 2.61 6.05 9.84
N LEU A 123 3.76 5.70 9.26
CA LEU A 123 4.10 4.29 9.04
C LEU A 123 4.29 3.55 10.37
N LYS A 124 4.88 4.20 11.37
CA LYS A 124 5.01 3.61 12.68
C LYS A 124 3.65 3.23 13.27
N HIS A 125 2.68 4.13 13.16
CA HIS A 125 1.32 3.88 13.63
C HIS A 125 0.65 2.76 12.84
N ILE A 126 0.81 2.78 11.50
CA ILE A 126 0.22 1.77 10.63
C ILE A 126 0.77 0.38 10.94
N ILE A 127 2.09 0.27 11.09
CA ILE A 127 2.73 -1.03 11.35
C ILE A 127 2.32 -1.60 12.70
N SER A 128 2.04 -0.74 13.68
CA SER A 128 1.67 -1.19 15.01
C SER A 128 0.18 -1.50 15.17
N TYR A 129 -0.65 -1.17 14.18
CA TYR A 129 -2.09 -1.40 14.24
C TYR A 129 -2.46 -2.79 13.72
N ASP A 130 -3.45 -3.44 14.32
CA ASP A 130 -3.89 -4.78 13.90
C ASP A 130 -5.00 -4.67 12.85
N TRP A 131 -4.60 -4.55 11.58
CA TRP A 131 -5.55 -4.39 10.49
C TRP A 131 -6.44 -5.61 10.26
N LYS A 132 -5.98 -6.80 10.66
CA LYS A 132 -6.74 -8.03 10.45
C LYS A 132 -7.86 -8.22 11.45
N ARG A 133 -7.86 -7.42 12.51
CA ARG A 133 -8.91 -7.44 13.52
C ARG A 133 -9.89 -6.28 13.39
N ALA A 134 -9.57 -5.35 12.50
CA ALA A 134 -10.40 -4.15 12.33
C ALA A 134 -11.69 -4.47 11.59
#